data_1c720305ef03b4edb46d1be965e55b5b
#
_entry.id   1c720305ef03b4edb46d1be965e55b5b
#
_cell.length_a   1.000
_cell.length_b   1.000
_cell.length_c   1.000
_cell.angle_alpha   90.00
_cell.angle_beta   90.00
_cell.angle_gamma   90.00
#
_symmetry.space_group_name_H-M   'P 1'
#
loop_
_entity.id
_entity.type
_entity.pdbx_description
1 polymer ?
#
loop_
_entity_poly.entity_id
_entity_poly.type
_entity_poly.pdbx_seq_one_letter_code
_entity_poly.pdbx_strand_id
1 'polypeptide(L)'
;MAVAGRKDELVILDAGSGIRPLGRDLLRSGNGSINADILLSHTHWDHIQGLPFFQPLNVKGNSVRIYGSAQEGVGLESILDRQMDPMVFPIPLRALAAELTVTEIEGGAFEIDGFTVEAFRLRHPGTTLGYKLVPVRGGPTMAYLTDNELGSGGNYSVPENWRAELVRFLGGVDTLIHDGMYSDELMAQRAGWGHSTPKQAVELAIECKARRLVLFHHEPEHDDEAIDQLLARARADAKNLATRLVVDAASEGMQLHL
;
A
#
# COMPACT_ATOMS: atom_id res chain seq x y z
N MET A 1 -0.46 0.77 6.39
CA MET A 1 -1.23 2.03 6.53
C MET A 1 -2.69 1.72 6.82
N ALA A 2 -3.47 2.61 7.45
CA ALA A 2 -4.90 2.38 7.67
C ALA A 2 -5.72 3.58 7.19
N VAL A 3 -6.88 3.30 6.59
CA VAL A 3 -7.87 4.28 6.14
C VAL A 3 -9.14 4.02 6.93
N ALA A 4 -9.58 5.01 7.69
CA ALA A 4 -10.83 4.96 8.41
C ALA A 4 -11.90 5.74 7.62
N GLY A 5 -12.98 5.06 7.26
CA GLY A 5 -14.16 5.65 6.69
C GLY A 5 -15.14 6.14 7.76
N ARG A 6 -16.36 6.43 7.36
CA ARG A 6 -17.45 6.74 8.29
C ARG A 6 -18.04 5.43 8.84
N LYS A 7 -18.32 5.35 10.15
CA LYS A 7 -19.02 4.22 10.80
C LYS A 7 -18.26 2.87 10.74
N ASP A 8 -17.13 2.76 11.42
CA ASP A 8 -16.41 1.50 11.61
C ASP A 8 -15.84 0.85 10.31
N GLU A 9 -15.87 1.56 9.20
CA GLU A 9 -15.23 1.16 7.95
C GLU A 9 -13.70 1.28 8.14
N LEU A 10 -13.00 0.16 8.14
CA LEU A 10 -11.54 0.10 8.31
C LEU A 10 -10.89 -0.66 7.17
N VAL A 11 -10.14 0.07 6.36
CA VAL A 11 -9.30 -0.51 5.32
C VAL A 11 -7.84 -0.40 5.73
N ILE A 12 -7.13 -1.50 5.71
CA ILE A 12 -5.70 -1.58 6.01
C ILE A 12 -4.95 -1.90 4.71
N LEU A 13 -3.95 -1.11 4.41
CA LEU A 13 -3.10 -1.28 3.23
C LEU A 13 -1.77 -1.87 3.70
N ASP A 14 -1.51 -3.10 3.28
CA ASP A 14 -0.47 -4.01 3.71
C ASP A 14 -0.47 -4.37 5.21
N ALA A 15 0.21 -5.45 5.53
CA ALA A 15 0.32 -6.01 6.86
C ALA A 15 1.78 -6.10 7.34
N GLY A 16 2.59 -5.08 7.04
CA GLY A 16 3.95 -4.93 7.56
C GLY A 16 3.96 -4.69 9.08
N SER A 17 5.11 -4.35 9.63
CA SER A 17 5.30 -4.22 11.10
C SER A 17 4.33 -3.21 11.76
N GLY A 18 3.90 -2.18 11.02
CA GLY A 18 2.96 -1.15 11.51
C GLY A 18 1.55 -1.66 11.83
N ILE A 19 1.13 -2.84 11.33
CA ILE A 19 -0.18 -3.40 11.67
C ILE A 19 -0.27 -3.84 13.14
N ARG A 20 0.87 -4.18 13.77
CA ARG A 20 0.90 -4.59 15.17
C ARG A 20 0.49 -3.46 16.14
N PRO A 21 1.10 -2.25 16.13
CA PRO A 21 0.62 -1.14 16.94
C PRO A 21 -0.81 -0.74 16.60
N LEU A 22 -1.20 -0.72 15.33
CA LEU A 22 -2.57 -0.46 14.91
C LEU A 22 -3.56 -1.43 15.58
N GLY A 23 -3.31 -2.74 15.53
CA GLY A 23 -4.17 -3.74 16.14
C GLY A 23 -4.33 -3.55 17.66
N ARG A 24 -3.25 -3.20 18.34
CA ARG A 24 -3.28 -2.87 19.78
C ARG A 24 -4.15 -1.65 20.06
N ASP A 25 -4.04 -0.60 19.25
CA ASP A 25 -4.77 0.65 19.47
C ASP A 25 -6.26 0.49 19.12
N LEU A 26 -6.60 -0.30 18.11
CA LEU A 26 -7.98 -0.69 17.79
C LEU A 26 -8.65 -1.44 18.97
N LEU A 27 -7.96 -2.39 19.59
CA LEU A 27 -8.49 -3.12 20.75
C LEU A 27 -8.63 -2.22 21.99
N ARG A 28 -7.76 -1.22 22.15
CA ARG A 28 -7.84 -0.26 23.28
C ARG A 28 -8.98 0.74 23.14
N SER A 29 -9.37 1.07 21.91
CA SER A 29 -10.48 2.01 21.67
C SER A 29 -11.83 1.49 22.19
N GLY A 30 -11.97 0.17 22.37
CA GLY A 30 -13.13 -0.45 23.01
C GLY A 30 -14.45 -0.37 22.23
N ASN A 31 -14.40 -0.05 20.93
CA ASN A 31 -15.57 0.25 20.10
C ASN A 31 -16.35 -1.00 19.61
N GLY A 32 -16.29 -2.12 20.33
CA GLY A 32 -17.00 -3.34 19.95
C GLY A 32 -16.16 -4.30 19.13
N SER A 33 -16.80 -5.09 18.24
CA SER A 33 -16.10 -6.01 17.32
C SER A 33 -15.42 -5.23 16.20
N ILE A 34 -14.21 -5.66 15.84
CA ILE A 34 -13.43 -5.07 14.74
C ILE A 34 -13.78 -5.79 13.45
N ASN A 35 -14.20 -5.01 12.44
CA ASN A 35 -14.36 -5.46 11.07
C ASN A 35 -13.34 -4.72 10.23
N ALA A 36 -12.45 -5.44 9.55
CA ALA A 36 -11.38 -4.84 8.78
C ALA A 36 -11.19 -5.54 7.43
N ASP A 37 -10.93 -4.74 6.40
CA ASP A 37 -10.47 -5.18 5.09
C ASP A 37 -8.98 -4.90 4.97
N ILE A 38 -8.18 -5.93 4.70
CA ILE A 38 -6.74 -5.80 4.47
C ILE A 38 -6.48 -5.99 2.98
N LEU A 39 -5.95 -4.98 2.31
CA LEU A 39 -5.55 -5.04 0.91
C LEU A 39 -4.02 -5.22 0.86
N LEU A 40 -3.57 -6.40 0.47
CA LEU A 40 -2.15 -6.69 0.31
C LEU A 40 -1.69 -6.31 -1.09
N SER A 41 -0.70 -5.44 -1.18
CA SER A 41 -0.08 -5.08 -2.44
C SER A 41 0.62 -6.31 -3.06
N HIS A 42 1.40 -7.02 -2.27
CA HIS A 42 2.07 -8.26 -2.61
C HIS A 42 2.55 -8.98 -1.34
N THR A 43 3.30 -10.07 -1.48
CA THR A 43 3.65 -10.93 -0.35
C THR A 43 5.14 -10.93 0.00
N HIS A 44 5.92 -9.90 -0.37
CA HIS A 44 7.25 -9.72 0.21
C HIS A 44 7.13 -9.55 1.72
N TRP A 45 8.19 -9.96 2.41
CA TRP A 45 8.15 -10.14 3.86
C TRP A 45 7.75 -8.89 4.63
N ASP A 46 8.27 -7.75 4.25
CA ASP A 46 7.98 -6.44 4.85
C ASP A 46 6.53 -5.99 4.70
N HIS A 47 5.77 -6.55 3.75
CA HIS A 47 4.34 -6.28 3.55
C HIS A 47 3.40 -7.25 4.28
N ILE A 48 3.90 -8.38 4.78
CA ILE A 48 3.06 -9.38 5.46
C ILE A 48 3.56 -9.78 6.85
N GLN A 49 4.79 -9.44 7.23
CA GLN A 49 5.44 -9.90 8.48
C GLN A 49 4.70 -9.52 9.77
N GLY A 50 3.88 -8.49 9.74
CA GLY A 50 3.12 -8.05 10.91
C GLY A 50 1.81 -8.80 11.11
N LEU A 51 1.31 -9.50 10.11
CA LEU A 51 0.02 -10.18 10.14
C LEU A 51 -0.12 -11.16 11.33
N PRO A 52 0.86 -12.04 11.63
CA PRO A 52 0.80 -12.95 12.77
C PRO A 52 0.66 -12.23 14.13
N PHE A 53 1.06 -10.96 14.18
CA PHE A 53 1.03 -10.13 15.38
C PHE A 53 -0.15 -9.14 15.43
N PHE A 54 -1.06 -9.21 14.46
CA PHE A 54 -2.27 -8.40 14.43
C PHE A 54 -3.28 -8.95 15.43
N GLN A 55 -3.24 -8.44 16.66
CA GLN A 55 -4.03 -8.95 17.78
C GLN A 55 -5.53 -9.12 17.52
N PRO A 56 -6.21 -8.26 16.71
CA PRO A 56 -7.63 -8.47 16.39
C PRO A 56 -7.95 -9.85 15.80
N LEU A 57 -7.01 -10.51 15.12
CA LEU A 57 -7.18 -11.89 14.61
C LEU A 57 -7.35 -12.93 15.72
N ASN A 58 -6.92 -12.63 16.94
CA ASN A 58 -7.01 -13.55 18.09
C ASN A 58 -8.25 -13.30 18.96
N VAL A 59 -9.18 -12.44 18.53
CA VAL A 59 -10.36 -12.06 19.32
C VAL A 59 -11.62 -12.56 18.63
N LYS A 60 -12.36 -13.42 19.32
CA LYS A 60 -13.65 -13.96 18.83
C LYS A 60 -14.66 -12.83 18.64
N GLY A 61 -15.38 -12.87 17.53
CA GLY A 61 -16.37 -11.85 17.16
C GLY A 61 -15.83 -10.75 16.26
N ASN A 62 -14.50 -10.69 16.05
CA ASN A 62 -13.93 -9.87 15.00
C ASN A 62 -14.05 -10.57 13.63
N SER A 63 -14.08 -9.79 12.56
CA SER A 63 -14.06 -10.26 11.17
C SER A 63 -12.96 -9.54 10.41
N VAL A 64 -12.10 -10.30 9.73
CA VAL A 64 -11.01 -9.76 8.91
C VAL A 64 -11.06 -10.39 7.53
N ARG A 65 -11.12 -9.56 6.50
CA ARG A 65 -11.09 -9.98 5.10
C ARG A 65 -9.77 -9.54 4.49
N ILE A 66 -9.03 -10.48 3.92
CA ILE A 66 -7.73 -10.20 3.27
C ILE A 66 -7.91 -10.36 1.76
N TYR A 67 -7.48 -9.36 1.01
CA TYR A 67 -7.48 -9.34 -0.45
C TYR A 67 -6.05 -9.18 -0.94
N GLY A 68 -5.69 -9.91 -1.99
CA GLY A 68 -4.38 -9.81 -2.63
C GLY A 68 -4.25 -10.82 -3.76
N SER A 69 -3.08 -10.94 -4.34
CA SER A 69 -2.88 -11.84 -5.48
C SER A 69 -2.08 -13.08 -5.13
N ALA A 70 -2.32 -14.15 -5.87
CA ALA A 70 -1.43 -15.30 -5.91
C ALA A 70 -0.03 -14.89 -6.42
N GLN A 71 1.01 -15.62 -6.01
CA GLN A 71 2.38 -15.40 -6.44
C GLN A 71 2.92 -16.67 -7.11
N GLU A 72 3.39 -16.56 -8.34
CA GLU A 72 4.02 -17.66 -9.08
C GLU A 72 3.24 -18.99 -9.03
N GLY A 73 1.91 -18.90 -9.09
CA GLY A 73 1.02 -20.07 -9.02
C GLY A 73 0.77 -20.61 -7.61
N VAL A 74 1.29 -19.95 -6.57
CA VAL A 74 0.97 -20.25 -5.17
C VAL A 74 -0.13 -19.32 -4.69
N GLY A 75 -1.23 -19.88 -4.22
CA GLY A 75 -2.39 -19.13 -3.73
C GLY A 75 -2.07 -18.30 -2.48
N LEU A 76 -2.72 -17.14 -2.35
CA LEU A 76 -2.49 -16.20 -1.27
C LEU A 76 -2.67 -16.82 0.13
N GLU A 77 -3.75 -17.55 0.35
CA GLU A 77 -3.99 -18.23 1.64
C GLU A 77 -2.85 -19.20 2.00
N SER A 78 -2.33 -19.93 1.00
CA SER A 78 -1.20 -20.84 1.21
C SER A 78 0.09 -20.10 1.59
N ILE A 79 0.32 -18.91 1.04
CA ILE A 79 1.48 -18.08 1.39
C ILE A 79 1.34 -17.58 2.84
N LEU A 80 0.17 -17.11 3.22
CA LEU A 80 -0.09 -16.62 4.58
C LEU A 80 -0.04 -17.77 5.61
N ASP A 81 -0.52 -18.96 5.26
CA ASP A 81 -0.42 -20.14 6.14
C ASP A 81 1.04 -20.56 6.36
N ARG A 82 1.90 -20.47 5.33
CA ARG A 82 3.34 -20.79 5.46
C ARG A 82 4.08 -19.88 6.44
N GLN A 83 3.77 -18.60 6.49
CA GLN A 83 4.41 -17.72 7.49
C GLN A 83 3.92 -17.97 8.92
N MET A 84 2.80 -18.67 9.07
CA MET A 84 2.22 -19.10 10.35
C MET A 84 2.36 -20.63 10.57
N ASP A 85 3.31 -21.25 9.88
CA ASP A 85 3.65 -22.66 10.08
C ASP A 85 4.09 -22.89 11.54
N PRO A 86 3.62 -23.96 12.20
CA PRO A 86 3.97 -24.28 13.59
C PRO A 86 5.48 -24.34 13.90
N MET A 87 6.32 -24.53 12.89
CA MET A 87 7.77 -24.50 13.03
C MET A 87 8.33 -23.09 13.25
N VAL A 88 7.59 -22.04 12.86
CA VAL A 88 8.02 -20.64 12.93
C VAL A 88 7.06 -19.76 13.73
N PHE A 89 5.79 -20.14 13.85
CA PHE A 89 4.78 -19.41 14.62
C PHE A 89 3.82 -20.37 15.34
N PRO A 90 3.51 -20.15 16.64
CA PRO A 90 2.79 -21.17 17.44
C PRO A 90 1.29 -21.29 17.13
N ILE A 91 0.69 -20.32 16.44
CA ILE A 91 -0.74 -20.30 16.12
C ILE A 91 -0.89 -20.36 14.60
N PRO A 92 -1.34 -21.48 14.02
CA PRO A 92 -1.55 -21.58 12.58
C PRO A 92 -2.74 -20.71 12.13
N LEU A 93 -2.73 -20.28 10.87
CA LEU A 93 -3.74 -19.39 10.30
C LEU A 93 -5.18 -19.87 10.57
N ARG A 94 -5.42 -21.17 10.44
CA ARG A 94 -6.73 -21.81 10.66
C ARG A 94 -7.20 -21.84 12.13
N ALA A 95 -6.32 -21.54 13.08
CA ALA A 95 -6.63 -21.55 14.52
C ALA A 95 -6.89 -20.16 15.08
N LEU A 96 -6.90 -19.13 14.24
CA LEU A 96 -7.25 -17.78 14.64
C LEU A 96 -8.69 -17.70 15.14
N ALA A 97 -8.95 -16.85 16.13
CA ALA A 97 -10.26 -16.77 16.79
C ALA A 97 -11.26 -15.86 16.05
N ALA A 98 -10.77 -14.91 15.26
CA ALA A 98 -11.59 -14.06 14.40
C ALA A 98 -12.10 -14.85 13.19
N GLU A 99 -13.20 -14.39 12.60
CA GLU A 99 -13.62 -14.85 11.28
C GLU A 99 -12.65 -14.27 10.23
N LEU A 100 -11.93 -15.16 9.54
CA LEU A 100 -10.95 -14.78 8.54
C LEU A 100 -11.40 -15.27 7.16
N THR A 101 -11.38 -14.35 6.18
CA THR A 101 -11.60 -14.68 4.77
C THR A 101 -10.41 -14.19 3.95
N VAL A 102 -9.90 -15.03 3.06
CA VAL A 102 -8.83 -14.67 2.11
C VAL A 102 -9.40 -14.75 0.70
N THR A 103 -9.29 -13.67 -0.05
CA THR A 103 -9.83 -13.54 -1.42
C THR A 103 -8.70 -13.16 -2.37
N GLU A 104 -8.50 -13.99 -3.39
CA GLU A 104 -7.54 -13.68 -4.45
C GLU A 104 -8.14 -12.73 -5.46
N ILE A 105 -7.36 -11.73 -5.85
CA ILE A 105 -7.69 -10.76 -6.88
C ILE A 105 -6.51 -10.64 -7.86
N GLU A 106 -6.81 -10.45 -9.15
CA GLU A 106 -5.79 -10.27 -10.19
C GLU A 106 -5.74 -8.83 -10.70
N GLY A 107 -6.75 -8.03 -10.36
CA GLY A 107 -6.96 -6.66 -10.80
C GLY A 107 -8.45 -6.36 -10.95
N GLY A 108 -8.78 -5.20 -11.56
CA GLY A 108 -10.16 -4.77 -11.78
C GLY A 108 -10.77 -4.06 -10.57
N ALA A 109 -12.11 -3.98 -10.55
CA ALA A 109 -12.85 -3.27 -9.52
C ALA A 109 -13.70 -4.24 -8.68
N PHE A 110 -13.76 -4.00 -7.38
CA PHE A 110 -14.60 -4.72 -6.43
C PHE A 110 -15.06 -3.77 -5.31
N GLU A 111 -16.04 -4.19 -4.53
CA GLU A 111 -16.58 -3.39 -3.43
C GLU A 111 -16.17 -3.98 -2.09
N ILE A 112 -15.82 -3.11 -1.17
CA ILE A 112 -15.66 -3.38 0.26
C ILE A 112 -16.49 -2.36 1.03
N ASP A 113 -16.59 -2.52 2.35
CA ASP A 113 -17.38 -1.60 3.16
C ASP A 113 -16.94 -0.14 2.97
N GLY A 114 -17.84 0.68 2.41
CA GLY A 114 -17.65 2.12 2.21
C GLY A 114 -16.85 2.54 0.97
N PHE A 115 -16.22 1.61 0.26
CA PHE A 115 -15.35 1.92 -0.88
C PHE A 115 -15.59 1.00 -2.09
N THR A 116 -15.53 1.58 -3.28
CA THR A 116 -15.17 0.85 -4.49
C THR A 116 -13.65 0.85 -4.59
N VAL A 117 -13.05 -0.33 -4.68
CA VAL A 117 -11.61 -0.51 -4.84
C VAL A 117 -11.31 -0.90 -6.27
N GLU A 118 -10.42 -0.16 -6.91
CA GLU A 118 -9.85 -0.51 -8.20
C GLU A 118 -8.41 -1.01 -7.98
N ALA A 119 -8.07 -2.20 -8.50
CA ALA A 119 -6.74 -2.78 -8.40
C ALA A 119 -6.02 -2.74 -9.75
N PHE A 120 -4.75 -2.36 -9.75
CA PHE A 120 -3.91 -2.19 -10.93
C PHE A 120 -2.55 -2.87 -10.76
N ARG A 121 -2.08 -3.57 -11.81
CA ARG A 121 -0.79 -4.27 -11.80
C ARG A 121 0.37 -3.28 -11.85
N LEU A 122 1.25 -3.34 -10.85
CA LEU A 122 2.45 -2.50 -10.74
C LEU A 122 3.70 -3.18 -11.35
N ARG A 123 4.76 -2.42 -11.51
CA ARG A 123 6.07 -2.87 -11.99
C ARG A 123 6.99 -3.14 -10.81
N HIS A 124 6.95 -4.38 -10.35
CA HIS A 124 7.76 -4.90 -9.26
C HIS A 124 7.95 -6.41 -9.44
N PRO A 125 9.01 -7.04 -8.92
CA PRO A 125 9.15 -8.49 -8.96
C PRO A 125 7.95 -9.23 -8.36
N GLY A 126 7.51 -10.29 -9.01
CA GLY A 126 6.29 -10.99 -8.65
C GLY A 126 5.00 -10.29 -9.11
N THR A 127 3.87 -10.60 -8.48
CA THR A 127 2.59 -9.94 -8.72
C THR A 127 2.33 -8.88 -7.68
N THR A 128 2.45 -7.61 -8.05
CA THR A 128 2.21 -6.48 -7.15
C THR A 128 1.03 -5.66 -7.64
N LEU A 129 0.12 -5.31 -6.73
CA LEU A 129 -1.09 -4.53 -7.00
C LEU A 129 -1.01 -3.17 -6.30
N GLY A 130 -1.34 -2.13 -7.05
CA GLY A 130 -1.71 -0.83 -6.50
C GLY A 130 -3.22 -0.74 -6.35
N TYR A 131 -3.70 0.03 -5.39
CA TYR A 131 -5.11 0.18 -5.09
C TYR A 131 -5.55 1.63 -5.17
N LYS A 132 -6.70 1.87 -5.79
CA LYS A 132 -7.39 3.15 -5.74
C LYS A 132 -8.71 2.97 -5.00
N LEU A 133 -8.90 3.75 -3.95
CA LEU A 133 -10.08 3.73 -3.09
C LEU A 133 -10.97 4.92 -3.45
N VAL A 134 -12.19 4.61 -3.86
CA VAL A 134 -13.22 5.58 -4.22
C VAL A 134 -14.36 5.44 -3.21
N PRO A 135 -14.60 6.45 -2.35
CA PRO A 135 -15.69 6.37 -1.38
C PRO A 135 -17.05 6.27 -2.08
N VAL A 136 -17.85 5.23 -1.77
CA VAL A 136 -19.19 5.00 -2.37
C VAL A 136 -20.13 6.19 -2.16
N ARG A 137 -20.01 6.90 -1.05
CA ARG A 137 -20.85 8.06 -0.70
C ARG A 137 -20.29 9.40 -1.15
N GLY A 138 -19.30 9.36 -2.05
CA GLY A 138 -18.56 10.54 -2.47
C GLY A 138 -17.59 11.03 -1.40
N GLY A 139 -16.60 11.80 -1.83
CA GLY A 139 -15.51 12.29 -1.01
C GLY A 139 -14.19 12.19 -1.76
N PRO A 140 -13.08 12.54 -1.12
CA PRO A 140 -11.78 12.48 -1.74
C PRO A 140 -11.35 11.04 -2.02
N THR A 141 -10.72 10.86 -3.17
CA THR A 141 -10.17 9.59 -3.64
C THR A 141 -8.72 9.45 -3.24
N MET A 142 -8.27 8.24 -2.97
CA MET A 142 -6.86 7.98 -2.74
C MET A 142 -6.36 6.78 -3.54
N ALA A 143 -5.08 6.80 -3.89
CA ALA A 143 -4.40 5.65 -4.46
C ALA A 143 -3.14 5.31 -3.63
N TYR A 144 -2.90 4.02 -3.47
CA TYR A 144 -1.76 3.44 -2.77
C TYR A 144 -0.96 2.58 -3.74
N LEU A 145 0.21 3.04 -4.10
CA LEU A 145 1.12 2.39 -5.03
C LEU A 145 2.50 2.29 -4.36
N THR A 146 2.67 1.29 -3.52
CA THR A 146 3.97 0.92 -2.99
C THR A 146 4.70 0.01 -3.98
N ASP A 147 6.01 -0.09 -3.89
CA ASP A 147 6.81 -1.05 -4.66
C ASP A 147 6.46 -1.00 -6.16
N ASN A 148 6.83 0.10 -6.78
CA ASN A 148 6.49 0.36 -8.17
C ASN A 148 7.64 1.08 -8.89
N GLU A 149 8.21 0.45 -9.91
CA GLU A 149 9.26 1.06 -10.72
C GLU A 149 8.68 1.84 -11.90
N LEU A 150 8.82 3.16 -11.84
CA LEU A 150 8.42 4.05 -12.93
C LEU A 150 9.47 4.18 -14.03
N GLY A 151 10.72 3.83 -13.72
CA GLY A 151 11.84 3.80 -14.66
C GLY A 151 11.72 2.66 -15.68
N SER A 152 12.72 2.57 -16.57
CA SER A 152 12.77 1.58 -17.67
C SER A 152 13.67 0.37 -17.38
N GLY A 153 14.19 0.24 -16.16
CA GLY A 153 15.27 -0.72 -15.88
C GLY A 153 14.83 -2.16 -15.68
N GLY A 154 13.59 -2.41 -15.33
CA GLY A 154 13.09 -3.73 -15.02
C GLY A 154 12.39 -4.43 -16.19
N ASN A 155 12.45 -5.76 -16.21
CA ASN A 155 11.69 -6.59 -17.13
C ASN A 155 10.46 -7.15 -16.39
N TYR A 156 9.35 -6.43 -16.47
CA TYR A 156 8.09 -6.78 -15.80
C TYR A 156 7.06 -7.27 -16.80
N SER A 157 6.26 -8.26 -16.42
CA SER A 157 5.14 -8.76 -17.23
C SER A 157 3.95 -7.81 -17.18
N VAL A 158 4.06 -6.69 -17.87
CA VAL A 158 3.03 -5.66 -18.01
C VAL A 158 2.85 -5.27 -19.50
N PRO A 159 1.68 -4.75 -19.91
CA PRO A 159 1.47 -4.28 -21.28
C PRO A 159 2.42 -3.15 -21.69
N GLU A 160 2.71 -3.02 -22.98
CA GLU A 160 3.55 -1.93 -23.50
C GLU A 160 3.01 -0.53 -23.18
N ASN A 161 1.68 -0.37 -23.15
CA ASN A 161 1.00 0.87 -22.82
C ASN A 161 0.77 1.07 -21.31
N TRP A 162 1.41 0.25 -20.45
CA TRP A 162 1.23 0.25 -18.99
C TRP A 162 1.28 1.66 -18.38
N ARG A 163 2.24 2.49 -18.77
CA ARG A 163 2.35 3.86 -18.25
C ARG A 163 1.11 4.69 -18.52
N ALA A 164 0.59 4.63 -19.75
CA ALA A 164 -0.61 5.37 -20.13
C ALA A 164 -1.85 4.85 -19.38
N GLU A 165 -1.93 3.54 -19.15
CA GLU A 165 -3.00 2.92 -18.37
C GLU A 165 -2.90 3.31 -16.90
N LEU A 166 -1.69 3.33 -16.32
CA LEU A 166 -1.46 3.79 -14.95
C LEU A 166 -1.92 5.24 -14.76
N VAL A 167 -1.56 6.14 -15.67
CA VAL A 167 -1.99 7.54 -15.63
C VAL A 167 -3.51 7.67 -15.74
N ARG A 168 -4.14 6.86 -16.58
CA ARG A 168 -5.61 6.82 -16.70
C ARG A 168 -6.27 6.30 -15.42
N PHE A 169 -5.73 5.21 -14.85
CA PHE A 169 -6.18 4.62 -13.59
C PHE A 169 -6.14 5.64 -12.44
N LEU A 170 -5.07 6.42 -12.35
CA LEU A 170 -4.87 7.44 -11.32
C LEU A 170 -5.61 8.74 -11.58
N GLY A 171 -6.14 8.95 -12.79
CA GLY A 171 -6.62 10.25 -13.28
C GLY A 171 -7.48 11.02 -12.28
N GLY A 172 -6.97 12.17 -11.84
CA GLY A 172 -7.66 13.09 -10.92
C GLY A 172 -7.78 12.61 -9.47
N VAL A 173 -6.98 11.63 -9.04
CA VAL A 173 -6.94 11.19 -7.64
C VAL A 173 -6.58 12.35 -6.71
N ASP A 174 -7.27 12.46 -5.57
CA ASP A 174 -7.00 13.55 -4.63
C ASP A 174 -5.66 13.34 -3.89
N THR A 175 -5.41 12.12 -3.42
CA THR A 175 -4.14 11.77 -2.76
C THR A 175 -3.53 10.52 -3.40
N LEU A 176 -2.31 10.68 -3.91
CA LEU A 176 -1.45 9.59 -4.37
C LEU A 176 -0.41 9.28 -3.29
N ILE A 177 -0.39 8.06 -2.79
CA ILE A 177 0.68 7.52 -1.95
C ILE A 177 1.52 6.64 -2.85
N HIS A 178 2.79 6.96 -3.00
CA HIS A 178 3.65 6.30 -3.97
C HIS A 178 5.04 6.04 -3.40
N ASP A 179 5.63 4.94 -3.83
CA ASP A 179 7.03 4.61 -3.63
C ASP A 179 7.94 5.80 -3.97
N GLY A 180 8.88 6.06 -3.10
CA GLY A 180 9.89 7.11 -3.26
C GLY A 180 11.20 6.69 -2.64
N MET A 181 11.53 5.39 -2.76
CA MET A 181 12.58 4.72 -2.00
C MET A 181 13.98 5.25 -2.31
N TYR A 182 14.33 5.41 -3.58
CA TYR A 182 15.71 5.66 -3.98
C TYR A 182 15.97 7.11 -4.37
N SER A 183 17.15 7.62 -4.02
CA SER A 183 17.70 8.81 -4.66
C SER A 183 18.01 8.53 -6.15
N ASP A 184 18.12 9.59 -6.97
CA ASP A 184 18.47 9.42 -8.38
C ASP A 184 19.82 8.72 -8.57
N GLU A 185 20.76 8.94 -7.65
CA GLU A 185 22.09 8.31 -7.65
C GLU A 185 22.01 6.81 -7.35
N LEU A 186 21.18 6.41 -6.39
CA LEU A 186 20.95 5.00 -6.05
C LEU A 186 20.16 4.28 -7.15
N MET A 187 19.18 4.94 -7.75
CA MET A 187 18.36 4.35 -8.81
C MET A 187 19.19 3.86 -9.99
N ALA A 188 20.28 4.54 -10.33
CA ALA A 188 21.17 4.11 -11.40
C ALA A 188 21.80 2.71 -11.15
N GLN A 189 21.92 2.29 -9.89
CA GLN A 189 22.48 0.99 -9.47
C GLN A 189 21.38 -0.03 -9.12
N ARG A 190 20.15 0.42 -8.94
CA ARG A 190 18.99 -0.37 -8.46
C ARG A 190 17.90 -0.53 -9.50
N ALA A 191 18.15 -0.17 -10.76
CA ALA A 191 17.22 -0.38 -11.86
C ALA A 191 16.80 -1.86 -11.95
N GLY A 192 15.51 -2.13 -12.05
CA GLY A 192 14.97 -3.49 -12.03
C GLY A 192 14.65 -4.06 -10.63
N TRP A 193 14.84 -3.27 -9.58
CA TRP A 193 14.51 -3.68 -8.21
C TRP A 193 13.05 -3.41 -7.83
N GLY A 194 12.29 -2.70 -8.68
CA GLY A 194 10.87 -2.49 -8.50
C GLY A 194 10.50 -1.25 -7.70
N HIS A 195 11.38 -0.24 -7.65
CA HIS A 195 11.16 0.98 -6.88
C HIS A 195 11.39 2.25 -7.71
N SER A 196 10.96 3.38 -7.17
CA SER A 196 11.04 4.69 -7.83
C SER A 196 11.84 5.71 -7.02
N THR A 197 12.15 6.82 -7.68
CA THR A 197 12.68 8.01 -7.02
C THR A 197 11.55 9.00 -6.69
N PRO A 198 11.73 9.87 -5.67
CA PRO A 198 10.78 10.95 -5.38
C PRO A 198 10.47 11.83 -6.61
N LYS A 199 11.46 12.09 -7.45
CA LYS A 199 11.28 12.84 -8.70
C LYS A 199 10.32 12.14 -9.67
N GLN A 200 10.50 10.84 -9.91
CA GLN A 200 9.60 10.06 -10.76
C GLN A 200 8.17 10.03 -10.20
N ALA A 201 8.02 9.94 -8.87
CA ALA A 201 6.72 10.01 -8.21
C ALA A 201 6.05 11.37 -8.38
N VAL A 202 6.81 12.49 -8.31
CA VAL A 202 6.32 13.84 -8.58
C VAL A 202 5.85 13.96 -10.05
N GLU A 203 6.63 13.49 -11.00
CA GLU A 203 6.26 13.49 -12.42
C GLU A 203 4.95 12.73 -12.66
N LEU A 204 4.81 11.53 -12.08
CA LEU A 204 3.56 10.75 -12.17
C LEU A 204 2.38 11.51 -11.56
N ALA A 205 2.55 12.08 -10.36
CA ALA A 205 1.50 12.81 -9.66
C ALA A 205 0.99 14.02 -10.48
N ILE A 206 1.90 14.72 -11.15
CA ILE A 206 1.55 15.84 -12.05
C ILE A 206 0.81 15.33 -13.28
N GLU A 207 1.32 14.26 -13.91
CA GLU A 207 0.74 13.67 -15.12
C GLU A 207 -0.70 13.18 -14.89
N CYS A 208 -0.95 12.53 -13.75
CA CYS A 208 -2.29 12.06 -13.37
C CYS A 208 -3.15 13.14 -12.68
N LYS A 209 -2.63 14.36 -12.51
CA LYS A 209 -3.33 15.50 -11.88
C LYS A 209 -3.72 15.26 -10.41
N ALA A 210 -2.92 14.53 -9.67
CA ALA A 210 -3.09 14.38 -8.23
C ALA A 210 -2.99 15.73 -7.52
N ARG A 211 -3.75 15.90 -6.43
CA ARG A 211 -3.68 17.13 -5.60
C ARG A 211 -2.59 17.05 -4.55
N ARG A 212 -2.38 15.85 -4.01
CA ARG A 212 -1.34 15.54 -3.01
C ARG A 212 -0.58 14.29 -3.41
N LEU A 213 0.73 14.32 -3.23
CA LEU A 213 1.62 13.17 -3.26
C LEU A 213 2.16 12.94 -1.86
N VAL A 214 2.10 11.71 -1.39
CA VAL A 214 2.79 11.27 -0.17
C VAL A 214 3.84 10.26 -0.58
N LEU A 215 5.11 10.62 -0.43
CA LEU A 215 6.22 9.69 -0.62
C LEU A 215 6.19 8.63 0.48
N PHE A 216 6.30 7.40 0.10
CA PHE A 216 6.17 6.23 0.97
C PHE A 216 7.29 5.24 0.65
N HIS A 217 7.41 4.17 1.45
CA HIS A 217 8.36 3.10 1.24
C HIS A 217 9.81 3.60 1.16
N HIS A 218 10.25 4.25 2.24
CA HIS A 218 11.59 4.82 2.33
C HIS A 218 12.66 3.72 2.44
N GLU A 219 13.84 3.95 1.84
CA GLU A 219 15.00 3.06 2.00
C GLU A 219 15.35 2.90 3.49
N PRO A 220 15.44 1.65 4.01
CA PRO A 220 15.72 1.43 5.43
C PRO A 220 17.02 2.05 5.95
N GLU A 221 17.98 2.30 5.09
CA GLU A 221 19.26 2.95 5.44
C GLU A 221 19.14 4.50 5.52
N HIS A 222 18.00 5.06 5.11
CA HIS A 222 17.77 6.51 5.23
C HIS A 222 17.31 6.85 6.63
N ASP A 223 18.03 7.77 7.28
CA ASP A 223 17.58 8.44 8.48
C ASP A 223 16.59 9.59 8.16
N ASP A 224 16.03 10.20 9.20
CA ASP A 224 15.06 11.29 9.04
C ASP A 224 15.63 12.48 8.26
N GLU A 225 16.93 12.78 8.41
CA GLU A 225 17.58 13.88 7.70
C GLU A 225 17.68 13.59 6.19
N ALA A 226 18.00 12.34 5.82
CA ALA A 226 18.03 11.93 4.42
C ALA A 226 16.62 12.01 3.79
N ILE A 227 15.58 11.57 4.52
CA ILE A 227 14.19 11.67 4.06
C ILE A 227 13.77 13.12 3.89
N ASP A 228 14.10 14.00 4.84
CA ASP A 228 13.81 15.43 4.75
C ASP A 228 14.50 16.10 3.55
N GLN A 229 15.73 15.71 3.23
CA GLN A 229 16.44 16.20 2.05
C GLN A 229 15.77 15.72 0.75
N LEU A 230 15.35 14.46 0.66
CA LEU A 230 14.61 13.92 -0.49
C LEU A 230 13.28 14.65 -0.66
N LEU A 231 12.55 14.89 0.42
CA LEU A 231 11.29 15.64 0.41
C LEU A 231 11.49 17.08 -0.05
N ALA A 232 12.54 17.75 0.43
CA ALA A 232 12.86 19.12 0.01
C ALA A 232 13.15 19.21 -1.49
N ARG A 233 13.89 18.23 -2.05
CA ARG A 233 14.13 18.12 -3.50
C ARG A 233 12.83 17.89 -4.27
N ALA A 234 11.99 16.94 -3.85
CA ALA A 234 10.71 16.64 -4.48
C ALA A 234 9.77 17.87 -4.50
N ARG A 235 9.74 18.65 -3.42
CA ARG A 235 8.99 19.91 -3.35
C ARG A 235 9.54 20.98 -4.30
N ALA A 236 10.85 21.05 -4.45
CA ALA A 236 11.49 21.95 -5.42
C ALA A 236 11.16 21.55 -6.87
N ASP A 237 11.18 20.25 -7.19
CA ASP A 237 10.80 19.74 -8.50
C ASP A 237 9.34 20.06 -8.83
N ALA A 238 8.42 19.82 -7.91
CA ALA A 238 7.01 20.16 -8.07
C ALA A 238 6.82 21.68 -8.31
N LYS A 239 7.54 22.52 -7.58
CA LYS A 239 7.50 23.99 -7.75
C LYS A 239 8.06 24.41 -9.10
N ASN A 240 9.16 23.83 -9.55
CA ASN A 240 9.78 24.15 -10.84
C ASN A 240 8.87 23.79 -12.03
N LEU A 241 8.03 22.76 -11.88
CA LEU A 241 7.04 22.37 -12.87
C LEU A 241 5.74 23.19 -12.79
N ALA A 242 5.74 24.29 -12.02
CA ALA A 242 4.63 25.26 -11.86
C ALA A 242 3.29 24.59 -11.49
N THR A 243 3.34 23.58 -10.63
CA THR A 243 2.16 22.85 -10.18
C THR A 243 1.69 23.29 -8.79
N ARG A 244 0.41 23.00 -8.48
CA ARG A 244 -0.16 23.16 -7.12
C ARG A 244 -0.09 21.85 -6.31
N LEU A 245 0.67 20.85 -6.75
CA LEU A 245 0.84 19.59 -6.07
C LEU A 245 1.43 19.82 -4.68
N VAL A 246 0.74 19.30 -3.66
CA VAL A 246 1.27 19.21 -2.29
C VAL A 246 2.10 17.95 -2.20
N VAL A 247 3.35 18.05 -1.70
CA VAL A 247 4.24 16.89 -1.54
C VAL A 247 4.61 16.73 -0.08
N ASP A 248 4.34 15.54 0.45
CA ASP A 248 4.67 15.14 1.82
C ASP A 248 5.46 13.81 1.79
N ALA A 249 6.15 13.49 2.87
CA ALA A 249 6.72 12.16 3.11
C ALA A 249 6.00 11.51 4.28
N ALA A 250 5.71 10.23 4.16
CA ALA A 250 5.06 9.46 5.22
C ALA A 250 6.02 9.29 6.42
N SER A 251 5.45 9.31 7.62
CA SER A 251 6.17 9.00 8.86
C SER A 251 5.29 8.17 9.78
N GLU A 252 5.91 7.45 10.71
CA GLU A 252 5.19 6.68 11.72
C GLU A 252 4.23 7.57 12.52
N GLY A 253 2.97 7.14 12.61
CA GLY A 253 1.93 7.88 13.31
C GLY A 253 1.35 9.09 12.57
N MET A 254 1.79 9.36 11.34
CA MET A 254 1.22 10.43 10.51
C MET A 254 -0.28 10.20 10.28
N GLN A 255 -1.06 11.27 10.45
CA GLN A 255 -2.49 11.28 10.16
C GLN A 255 -2.79 12.29 9.05
N LEU A 256 -3.50 11.85 8.03
CA LEU A 256 -3.97 12.68 6.94
C LEU A 256 -5.49 12.75 6.97
N HIS A 257 -6.01 13.95 6.91
CA HIS A 257 -7.43 14.19 6.64
C HIS A 257 -7.59 14.44 5.14
N LEU A 258 -8.36 13.60 4.50
CA LEU A 258 -8.65 13.64 3.08
C LEU A 258 -9.87 14.53 2.79
#